data_f56a494649425cac48c2e3f1afa2251a
#
_entry.id   f56a494649425cac48c2e3f1afa2251a
#
_cell.length_a   1.000
_cell.length_b   1.000
_cell.length_c   1.000
_cell.angle_alpha   90.00
_cell.angle_beta   90.00
_cell.angle_gamma   90.00
#
_symmetry.space_group_name_H-M   'P 1'
#
loop_
_entity.id
_entity.type
_entity.pdbx_description
1 polymer ?
#
loop_
_entity_poly.entity_id
_entity_poly.type
_entity_poly.pdbx_seq_one_letter_code
_entity_poly.pdbx_strand_id
1 'polypeptide(L)'
;MRASNIELLRIISMILIIMHHFSVHGCFPFTPDLTFNKVFLQVFALGGKAGVVAFVMITGYFMVSSSFKLHKFAKLVGQIWFYSIAMLGVAMGLGLDTVTSRNMMLALLPIGAMSWFAQNFLVLYLLTPIINRVLRWLQHKYYVMLLVVSTVIWFLIPTALNLWPNVPHTTFGFKHIFSFIVFYSMGAYIKLYGSHITKKIGIIFSAIGFVGAFLGDILVDVLAMTNPVYMKQIFYFTQNDYGFFQLLLGIGLFIIFLKAKITYRPWINA
;
A
#
# COMPACT_ATOMS: atom_id res chain seq x y z
N MET A 1 22.37 14.11 -1.87
CA MET A 1 21.87 13.60 -3.18
C MET A 1 20.69 12.69 -2.91
N ARG A 2 19.65 12.73 -3.76
CA ARG A 2 18.56 11.74 -3.70
C ARG A 2 19.12 10.37 -4.07
N ALA A 3 18.66 9.32 -3.41
CA ALA A 3 19.10 7.95 -3.68
C ALA A 3 18.28 7.37 -4.84
N SER A 4 18.88 7.21 -6.02
CA SER A 4 18.18 6.76 -7.24
C SER A 4 17.46 5.42 -7.08
N ASN A 5 17.96 4.51 -6.24
CA ASN A 5 17.32 3.25 -5.91
C ASN A 5 15.95 3.45 -5.22
N ILE A 6 15.84 4.42 -4.32
CA ILE A 6 14.58 4.71 -3.60
C ILE A 6 13.62 5.49 -4.49
N GLU A 7 14.11 6.44 -5.30
CA GLU A 7 13.24 7.14 -6.26
C GLU A 7 12.68 6.15 -7.30
N LEU A 8 13.49 5.21 -7.78
CA LEU A 8 13.02 4.15 -8.67
C LEU A 8 11.94 3.28 -7.99
N LEU A 9 12.11 2.93 -6.71
CA LEU A 9 11.06 2.20 -5.97
C LEU A 9 9.76 3.00 -5.89
N ARG A 10 9.82 4.34 -5.68
CA ARG A 10 8.62 5.18 -5.70
C ARG A 10 7.90 5.13 -7.04
N ILE A 11 8.65 5.23 -8.15
CA ILE A 11 8.09 5.14 -9.51
C ILE A 11 7.44 3.77 -9.72
N ILE A 12 8.14 2.69 -9.39
CA ILE A 12 7.62 1.32 -9.51
C ILE A 12 6.37 1.15 -8.64
N SER A 13 6.38 1.63 -7.40
CA SER A 13 5.21 1.56 -6.52
C SER A 13 3.98 2.26 -7.13
N MET A 14 4.16 3.42 -7.76
CA MET A 14 3.07 4.12 -8.44
C MET A 14 2.55 3.34 -9.65
N ILE A 15 3.45 2.76 -10.46
CA ILE A 15 3.05 1.91 -11.59
C ILE A 15 2.25 0.71 -11.10
N LEU A 16 2.71 0.02 -10.07
CA LEU A 16 2.02 -1.13 -9.47
C LEU A 16 0.63 -0.75 -8.94
N ILE A 17 0.49 0.43 -8.32
CA ILE A 17 -0.80 0.95 -7.85
C ILE A 17 -1.75 1.22 -9.02
N ILE A 18 -1.25 1.81 -10.12
CA ILE A 18 -2.06 2.07 -11.33
C ILE A 18 -2.53 0.75 -11.96
N MET A 19 -1.63 -0.23 -12.11
CA MET A 19 -1.94 -1.57 -12.63
C MET A 19 -3.03 -2.25 -11.79
N HIS A 20 -2.92 -2.17 -10.48
CA HIS A 20 -3.93 -2.70 -9.55
C HIS A 20 -5.30 -2.03 -9.76
N HIS A 21 -5.35 -0.70 -9.80
CA HIS A 21 -6.60 0.01 -10.00
C HIS A 21 -7.25 -0.32 -11.34
N PHE A 22 -6.46 -0.45 -12.40
CA PHE A 22 -6.93 -0.91 -13.70
C PHE A 22 -7.60 -2.29 -13.60
N SER A 23 -6.95 -3.26 -12.97
CA SER A 23 -7.45 -4.63 -12.88
C SER A 23 -8.68 -4.75 -11.98
N VAL A 24 -8.68 -4.10 -10.82
CA VAL A 24 -9.71 -4.27 -9.80
C VAL A 24 -10.95 -3.39 -10.08
N HIS A 25 -10.75 -2.20 -10.66
CA HIS A 25 -11.81 -1.22 -10.89
C HIS A 25 -12.14 -0.99 -12.37
N GLY A 26 -11.54 -1.75 -13.29
CA GLY A 26 -11.75 -1.62 -14.74
C GLY A 26 -13.06 -2.22 -15.25
N CYS A 27 -13.99 -2.62 -14.38
CA CYS A 27 -15.31 -3.18 -14.75
C CYS A 27 -15.22 -4.37 -15.69
N PHE A 28 -14.20 -5.23 -15.56
CA PHE A 28 -14.07 -6.44 -16.36
C PHE A 28 -15.13 -7.49 -15.95
N PRO A 29 -15.80 -8.14 -16.92
CA PRO A 29 -16.73 -9.22 -16.62
C PRO A 29 -15.96 -10.49 -16.25
N PHE A 30 -16.00 -10.86 -14.96
CA PHE A 30 -15.40 -12.10 -14.47
C PHE A 30 -16.44 -13.21 -14.38
N THR A 31 -16.08 -14.40 -14.87
CA THR A 31 -16.83 -15.66 -14.70
C THR A 31 -16.18 -16.52 -13.61
N PRO A 32 -16.87 -17.55 -13.09
CA PRO A 32 -16.25 -18.49 -12.16
C PRO A 32 -15.06 -19.24 -12.76
N ASP A 33 -15.03 -19.41 -14.09
CA ASP A 33 -14.01 -20.18 -14.77
C ASP A 33 -12.62 -19.58 -14.65
N LEU A 34 -11.62 -20.45 -14.60
CA LEU A 34 -10.21 -20.06 -14.59
C LEU A 34 -9.76 -19.77 -16.04
N THR A 35 -9.88 -18.51 -16.45
CA THR A 35 -9.46 -18.06 -17.79
C THR A 35 -8.10 -17.35 -17.76
N PHE A 36 -7.37 -17.40 -18.87
CA PHE A 36 -6.09 -16.68 -18.99
C PHE A 36 -6.23 -15.18 -18.69
N ASN A 37 -7.26 -14.53 -19.22
CA ASN A 37 -7.49 -13.09 -19.01
C ASN A 37 -7.73 -12.76 -17.52
N LYS A 38 -8.48 -13.61 -16.81
CA LYS A 38 -8.74 -13.44 -15.38
C LYS A 38 -7.44 -13.55 -14.58
N VAL A 39 -6.67 -14.61 -14.80
CA VAL A 39 -5.37 -14.81 -14.13
C VAL A 39 -4.40 -13.69 -14.47
N PHE A 40 -4.35 -13.25 -15.73
CA PHE A 40 -3.51 -12.12 -16.15
C PHE A 40 -3.87 -10.84 -15.38
N LEU A 41 -5.17 -10.51 -15.25
CA LEU A 41 -5.62 -9.34 -14.49
C LEU A 41 -5.31 -9.47 -12.99
N GLN A 42 -5.42 -10.68 -12.42
CA GLN A 42 -5.02 -10.93 -11.03
C GLN A 42 -3.52 -10.70 -10.82
N VAL A 43 -2.67 -11.24 -11.71
CA VAL A 43 -1.22 -10.98 -11.67
C VAL A 43 -0.92 -9.48 -11.81
N PHE A 44 -1.64 -8.78 -12.68
CA PHE A 44 -1.50 -7.35 -12.87
C PHE A 44 -1.90 -6.54 -11.62
N ALA A 45 -2.84 -7.06 -10.83
CA ALA A 45 -3.29 -6.46 -9.58
C ALA A 45 -2.32 -6.69 -8.41
N LEU A 46 -1.48 -7.74 -8.46
CA LEU A 46 -0.68 -8.23 -7.33
C LEU A 46 0.21 -7.17 -6.65
N GLY A 47 0.69 -6.20 -7.41
CA GLY A 47 1.65 -5.22 -6.88
C GLY A 47 1.04 -4.03 -6.13
N GLY A 48 -0.27 -3.79 -6.25
CA GLY A 48 -0.85 -2.51 -5.83
C GLY A 48 -0.74 -2.20 -4.35
N LYS A 49 -1.23 -3.09 -3.51
CA LYS A 49 -1.14 -2.90 -2.05
C LYS A 49 0.31 -3.00 -1.56
N ALA A 50 1.14 -3.86 -2.18
CA ALA A 50 2.57 -3.92 -1.90
C ALA A 50 3.29 -2.60 -2.23
N GLY A 51 2.88 -1.92 -3.32
CA GLY A 51 3.35 -0.58 -3.67
C GLY A 51 3.02 0.45 -2.57
N VAL A 52 1.81 0.40 -2.02
CA VAL A 52 1.40 1.26 -0.88
C VAL A 52 2.29 1.00 0.34
N VAL A 53 2.50 -0.29 0.69
CA VAL A 53 3.39 -0.69 1.80
C VAL A 53 4.79 -0.11 1.61
N ALA A 54 5.40 -0.35 0.44
CA ALA A 54 6.74 0.13 0.13
C ALA A 54 6.84 1.67 0.19
N PHE A 55 5.83 2.38 -0.34
CA PHE A 55 5.79 3.83 -0.34
C PHE A 55 5.73 4.42 1.08
N VAL A 56 4.92 3.85 1.96
CA VAL A 56 4.81 4.30 3.36
C VAL A 56 6.05 3.91 4.16
N MET A 57 6.67 2.74 3.89
CA MET A 57 7.94 2.34 4.50
C MET A 57 9.09 3.28 4.13
N ILE A 58 9.16 3.75 2.87
CA ILE A 58 10.12 4.79 2.46
C ILE A 58 9.96 6.02 3.36
N THR A 59 8.72 6.44 3.59
CA THR A 59 8.44 7.60 4.45
C THR A 59 8.94 7.36 5.87
N GLY A 60 8.63 6.20 6.48
CA GLY A 60 9.10 5.84 7.82
C GLY A 60 10.63 5.81 7.92
N TYR A 61 11.30 5.21 6.94
CA TYR A 61 12.76 5.10 6.90
C TYR A 61 13.45 6.48 6.92
N PHE A 62 12.94 7.44 6.15
CA PHE A 62 13.57 8.75 6.08
C PHE A 62 13.07 9.73 7.16
N MET A 63 11.82 9.63 7.56
CA MET A 63 11.23 10.60 8.49
C MET A 63 11.47 10.29 9.96
N VAL A 64 11.81 9.05 10.33
CA VAL A 64 12.08 8.70 11.74
C VAL A 64 13.21 9.54 12.36
N SER A 65 14.17 9.97 11.55
CA SER A 65 15.30 10.83 11.97
C SER A 65 15.12 12.29 11.56
N SER A 66 13.97 12.68 11.01
CA SER A 66 13.69 14.03 10.54
C SER A 66 12.78 14.79 11.48
N SER A 67 12.85 16.12 11.47
CA SER A 67 11.89 16.98 12.16
C SER A 67 10.67 17.25 11.29
N PHE A 68 9.50 17.36 11.93
CA PHE A 68 8.28 17.84 11.27
C PHE A 68 8.45 19.26 10.75
N LYS A 69 7.96 19.54 9.55
CA LYS A 69 8.01 20.88 8.93
C LYS A 69 6.67 21.25 8.36
N LEU A 70 6.00 22.24 8.98
CA LEU A 70 4.65 22.68 8.58
C LEU A 70 4.56 23.11 7.12
N HIS A 71 5.60 23.78 6.58
CA HIS A 71 5.59 24.19 5.16
C HIS A 71 5.56 22.99 4.19
N LYS A 72 6.17 21.84 4.57
CA LYS A 72 6.09 20.62 3.75
C LYS A 72 4.71 19.99 3.80
N PHE A 73 4.05 20.04 4.96
CA PHE A 73 2.66 19.62 5.10
C PHE A 73 1.74 20.47 4.23
N ALA A 74 1.84 21.81 4.34
CA ALA A 74 1.05 22.73 3.52
C ALA A 74 1.29 22.52 2.02
N LYS A 75 2.55 22.31 1.60
CA LYS A 75 2.89 21.97 0.21
C LYS A 75 2.22 20.68 -0.24
N LEU A 76 2.21 19.64 0.60
CA LEU A 76 1.56 18.35 0.27
C LEU A 76 0.05 18.52 0.09
N VAL A 77 -0.62 19.25 1.02
CA VAL A 77 -2.05 19.58 0.88
C VAL A 77 -2.31 20.35 -0.40
N GLY A 78 -1.51 21.37 -0.69
CA GLY A 78 -1.64 22.16 -1.91
C GLY A 78 -1.46 21.34 -3.20
N GLN A 79 -0.51 20.38 -3.21
CA GLN A 79 -0.33 19.47 -4.34
C GLN A 79 -1.55 18.56 -4.55
N ILE A 80 -2.07 17.96 -3.47
CA ILE A 80 -3.25 17.09 -3.55
C ILE A 80 -4.44 17.91 -4.08
N TRP A 81 -4.64 19.11 -3.55
CA TRP A 81 -5.71 19.99 -3.98
C TRP A 81 -5.58 20.41 -5.45
N PHE A 82 -4.38 20.81 -5.87
CA PHE A 82 -4.11 21.13 -7.28
C PHE A 82 -4.49 19.98 -8.23
N TYR A 83 -4.07 18.75 -7.90
CA TYR A 83 -4.42 17.59 -8.71
C TYR A 83 -5.91 17.28 -8.69
N SER A 84 -6.61 17.49 -7.57
CA SER A 84 -8.07 17.33 -7.50
C SER A 84 -8.79 18.27 -8.46
N ILE A 85 -8.37 19.55 -8.52
CA ILE A 85 -8.92 20.53 -9.46
C ILE A 85 -8.54 20.19 -10.91
N ALA A 86 -7.29 19.82 -11.15
CA ALA A 86 -6.83 19.46 -12.50
C ALA A 86 -7.60 18.25 -13.05
N MET A 87 -7.80 17.21 -12.24
CA MET A 87 -8.57 16.02 -12.62
C MET A 87 -10.06 16.34 -12.84
N LEU A 88 -10.64 17.24 -12.05
CA LEU A 88 -11.99 17.72 -12.31
C LEU A 88 -12.06 18.41 -13.68
N GLY A 89 -11.11 19.28 -14.00
CA GLY A 89 -11.04 19.96 -15.30
C GLY A 89 -10.94 18.96 -16.47
N VAL A 90 -10.12 17.92 -16.33
CA VAL A 90 -10.01 16.84 -17.34
C VAL A 90 -11.35 16.09 -17.47
N ALA A 91 -11.99 15.72 -16.35
CA ALA A 91 -13.27 15.01 -16.36
C ALA A 91 -14.38 15.86 -17.04
N MET A 92 -14.41 17.16 -16.78
CA MET A 92 -15.33 18.10 -17.44
C MET A 92 -15.05 18.19 -18.95
N GLY A 93 -13.77 18.30 -19.34
CA GLY A 93 -13.38 18.38 -20.74
C GLY A 93 -13.70 17.11 -21.55
N LEU A 94 -13.70 15.96 -20.90
CA LEU A 94 -14.04 14.65 -21.48
C LEU A 94 -15.55 14.32 -21.39
N GLY A 95 -16.36 15.17 -20.75
CA GLY A 95 -17.80 14.94 -20.60
C GLY A 95 -18.13 13.69 -19.78
N LEU A 96 -17.32 13.35 -18.75
CA LEU A 96 -17.54 12.15 -17.95
C LEU A 96 -18.77 12.30 -17.03
N ASP A 97 -19.58 11.25 -16.91
CA ASP A 97 -20.76 11.19 -16.03
C ASP A 97 -20.44 11.35 -14.54
N THR A 98 -19.16 11.22 -14.17
CA THR A 98 -18.68 11.45 -12.81
C THR A 98 -18.68 12.91 -12.39
N VAL A 99 -18.89 13.87 -13.33
CA VAL A 99 -18.97 15.30 -13.05
C VAL A 99 -20.34 15.65 -12.49
N THR A 100 -20.51 15.46 -11.19
CA THR A 100 -21.71 15.85 -10.45
C THR A 100 -21.46 17.13 -9.64
N SER A 101 -22.51 17.89 -9.29
CA SER A 101 -22.40 19.07 -8.44
C SER A 101 -21.69 18.79 -7.12
N ARG A 102 -21.92 17.60 -6.54
CA ARG A 102 -21.25 17.14 -5.33
C ARG A 102 -19.73 16.96 -5.54
N ASN A 103 -19.33 16.29 -6.63
CA ASN A 103 -17.92 16.04 -6.92
C ASN A 103 -17.18 17.34 -7.26
N MET A 104 -17.85 18.28 -7.94
CA MET A 104 -17.34 19.63 -8.19
C MET A 104 -17.08 20.37 -6.89
N MET A 105 -18.06 20.42 -5.98
CA MET A 105 -17.90 21.06 -4.68
C MET A 105 -16.78 20.43 -3.86
N LEU A 106 -16.68 19.09 -3.82
CA LEU A 106 -15.62 18.39 -3.10
C LEU A 106 -14.24 18.67 -3.68
N ALA A 107 -14.08 18.76 -5.01
CA ALA A 107 -12.81 19.04 -5.64
C ALA A 107 -12.31 20.48 -5.39
N LEU A 108 -13.22 21.42 -5.18
CA LEU A 108 -12.88 22.80 -4.84
C LEU A 108 -12.42 22.99 -3.39
N LEU A 109 -12.71 22.02 -2.50
CA LEU A 109 -12.26 22.06 -1.13
C LEU A 109 -10.85 21.42 -1.01
N PRO A 110 -9.90 22.04 -0.27
CA PRO A 110 -8.53 21.54 -0.14
C PRO A 110 -8.40 20.09 0.34
N ILE A 111 -9.40 19.58 1.08
CA ILE A 111 -9.44 18.23 1.63
C ILE A 111 -10.67 17.44 1.20
N GLY A 112 -11.53 17.99 0.34
CA GLY A 112 -12.83 17.40 0.02
C GLY A 112 -12.74 16.16 -0.87
N ALA A 113 -11.94 16.19 -1.92
CA ALA A 113 -11.81 15.12 -2.91
C ALA A 113 -10.57 14.22 -2.70
N MET A 114 -10.08 14.14 -1.47
CA MET A 114 -8.90 13.31 -1.17
C MET A 114 -9.23 11.82 -1.23
N SER A 115 -8.39 11.08 -1.96
CA SER A 115 -8.41 9.61 -1.90
C SER A 115 -8.13 9.11 -0.48
N TRP A 116 -8.60 7.88 -0.16
CA TRP A 116 -8.34 7.23 1.12
C TRP A 116 -6.85 7.23 1.49
N PHE A 117 -5.96 7.04 0.48
CA PHE A 117 -4.51 7.06 0.66
C PHE A 117 -4.03 8.45 1.10
N ALA A 118 -4.43 9.51 0.40
CA ALA A 118 -4.02 10.87 0.70
C ALA A 118 -4.46 11.31 2.10
N GLN A 119 -5.71 11.00 2.49
CA GLN A 119 -6.22 11.28 3.83
C GLN A 119 -5.37 10.62 4.92
N ASN A 120 -5.15 9.31 4.81
CA ASN A 120 -4.35 8.58 5.80
C ASN A 120 -2.90 9.02 5.82
N PHE A 121 -2.32 9.36 4.65
CA PHE A 121 -0.96 9.86 4.57
C PHE A 121 -0.78 11.22 5.23
N LEU A 122 -1.75 12.14 5.08
CA LEU A 122 -1.74 13.44 5.76
C LEU A 122 -1.86 13.28 7.28
N VAL A 123 -2.77 12.42 7.75
CA VAL A 123 -2.90 12.10 9.18
C VAL A 123 -1.62 11.49 9.72
N LEU A 124 -1.03 10.51 9.00
CA LEU A 124 0.25 9.93 9.36
C LEU A 124 1.33 11.00 9.47
N TYR A 125 1.43 11.93 8.49
CA TYR A 125 2.43 12.98 8.50
C TYR A 125 2.30 13.90 9.71
N LEU A 126 1.08 14.26 10.10
CA LEU A 126 0.79 15.05 11.32
C LEU A 126 1.18 14.30 12.60
N LEU A 127 0.98 12.98 12.63
CA LEU A 127 1.31 12.13 13.77
C LEU A 127 2.81 11.78 13.87
N THR A 128 3.61 12.04 12.82
CA THR A 128 5.04 11.66 12.81
C THR A 128 5.86 12.16 13.99
N PRO A 129 5.66 13.38 14.56
CA PRO A 129 6.42 13.82 15.73
C PRO A 129 6.22 12.92 16.95
N ILE A 130 4.96 12.52 17.18
CA ILE A 130 4.56 11.64 18.29
C ILE A 130 5.07 10.24 18.05
N ILE A 131 4.78 9.68 16.86
CA ILE A 131 5.22 8.34 16.45
C ILE A 131 6.74 8.23 16.58
N ASN A 132 7.50 9.18 16.04
CA ASN A 132 8.96 9.15 16.09
C ASN A 132 9.51 9.20 17.52
N ARG A 133 8.86 9.96 18.40
CA ARG A 133 9.24 10.01 19.81
C ARG A 133 9.07 8.64 20.46
N VAL A 134 7.90 8.01 20.26
CA VAL A 134 7.59 6.68 20.80
C VAL A 134 8.56 5.64 20.25
N LEU A 135 8.73 5.55 18.91
CA LEU A 135 9.56 4.54 18.26
C LEU A 135 11.04 4.63 18.67
N ARG A 136 11.58 5.84 18.87
CA ARG A 136 12.95 6.04 19.31
C ARG A 136 13.16 5.79 20.81
N TRP A 137 12.08 5.89 21.62
CA TRP A 137 12.12 5.58 23.05
C TRP A 137 11.98 4.09 23.34
N LEU A 138 11.33 3.32 22.45
CA LEU A 138 11.15 1.88 22.61
C LEU A 138 12.49 1.14 22.56
N GLN A 139 12.72 0.28 23.56
CA GLN A 139 13.81 -0.68 23.51
C GLN A 139 13.59 -1.67 22.35
N HIS A 140 14.66 -2.16 21.75
CA HIS A 140 14.63 -3.05 20.58
C HIS A 140 13.65 -4.22 20.76
N LYS A 141 13.65 -4.90 21.91
CA LYS A 141 12.76 -6.03 22.23
C LYS A 141 11.27 -5.64 22.09
N TYR A 142 10.89 -4.53 22.67
CA TYR A 142 9.48 -4.05 22.64
C TYR A 142 9.09 -3.53 21.28
N TYR A 143 10.04 -2.98 20.54
CA TYR A 143 9.79 -2.56 19.17
C TYR A 143 9.49 -3.77 18.27
N VAL A 144 10.32 -4.83 18.32
CA VAL A 144 10.07 -6.08 17.60
C VAL A 144 8.72 -6.68 18.00
N MET A 145 8.43 -6.74 19.31
CA MET A 145 7.14 -7.23 19.80
C MET A 145 5.96 -6.43 19.23
N LEU A 146 6.05 -5.10 19.19
CA LEU A 146 5.03 -4.24 18.60
C LEU A 146 4.78 -4.60 17.12
N LEU A 147 5.84 -4.74 16.33
CA LEU A 147 5.72 -5.08 14.90
C LEU A 147 5.14 -6.48 14.69
N VAL A 148 5.60 -7.47 15.46
CA VAL A 148 5.10 -8.85 15.36
C VAL A 148 3.63 -8.92 15.75
N VAL A 149 3.25 -8.37 16.91
CA VAL A 149 1.86 -8.37 17.40
C VAL A 149 0.94 -7.65 16.42
N SER A 150 1.33 -6.49 15.93
CA SER A 150 0.56 -5.74 14.93
C SER A 150 0.39 -6.52 13.62
N THR A 151 1.45 -7.20 13.16
CA THR A 151 1.42 -8.03 11.96
C THR A 151 0.48 -9.22 12.12
N VAL A 152 0.54 -9.90 13.27
CA VAL A 152 -0.31 -11.07 13.54
C VAL A 152 -1.78 -10.65 13.64
N ILE A 153 -2.09 -9.64 14.48
CA ILE A 153 -3.48 -9.24 14.78
C ILE A 153 -4.14 -8.58 13.57
N TRP A 154 -3.46 -7.68 12.85
CA TRP A 154 -4.09 -6.86 11.82
C TRP A 154 -3.86 -7.34 10.40
N PHE A 155 -2.95 -8.28 10.17
CA PHE A 155 -2.69 -8.79 8.81
C PHE A 155 -2.84 -10.30 8.72
N LEU A 156 -2.14 -11.08 9.55
CA LEU A 156 -2.15 -12.53 9.41
C LEU A 156 -3.52 -13.14 9.75
N ILE A 157 -4.07 -12.83 10.93
CA ILE A 157 -5.36 -13.38 11.38
C ILE A 157 -6.50 -12.97 10.45
N PRO A 158 -6.70 -11.68 10.08
CA PRO A 158 -7.74 -11.30 9.13
C PRO A 158 -7.58 -11.95 7.76
N THR A 159 -6.35 -12.04 7.24
CA THR A 159 -6.09 -12.72 5.96
C THR A 159 -6.50 -14.20 6.00
N ALA A 160 -6.28 -14.88 7.13
CA ALA A 160 -6.62 -16.29 7.27
C ALA A 160 -8.13 -16.54 7.49
N LEU A 161 -8.79 -15.67 8.24
CA LEU A 161 -10.18 -15.90 8.66
C LEU A 161 -11.24 -15.31 7.73
N ASN A 162 -11.01 -14.10 7.19
CA ASN A 162 -12.04 -13.37 6.47
C ASN A 162 -12.32 -13.89 5.05
N LEU A 163 -11.56 -14.87 4.58
CA LEU A 163 -11.83 -15.60 3.34
C LEU A 163 -13.11 -16.45 3.45
N TRP A 164 -13.39 -16.96 4.63
CA TRP A 164 -14.43 -17.98 4.83
C TRP A 164 -15.78 -17.35 5.10
N PRO A 165 -16.82 -17.59 4.26
CA PRO A 165 -18.14 -16.93 4.38
C PRO A 165 -18.87 -17.20 5.70
N ASN A 166 -18.61 -18.36 6.32
CA ASN A 166 -19.24 -18.80 7.57
C ASN A 166 -18.48 -18.36 8.83
N VAL A 167 -17.35 -17.68 8.68
CA VAL A 167 -16.57 -17.15 9.80
C VAL A 167 -16.93 -15.67 9.98
N PRO A 168 -17.23 -15.21 11.21
CA PRO A 168 -17.48 -13.80 11.45
C PRO A 168 -16.31 -12.93 11.00
N HIS A 169 -16.62 -11.89 10.22
CA HIS A 169 -15.60 -11.00 9.68
C HIS A 169 -14.83 -10.28 10.82
N THR A 170 -13.54 -10.57 10.92
CA THR A 170 -12.70 -10.14 12.03
C THR A 170 -11.64 -9.15 11.55
N THR A 171 -11.68 -7.94 12.09
CA THR A 171 -10.69 -6.89 11.78
C THR A 171 -9.98 -6.33 13.00
N PHE A 172 -10.39 -6.70 14.21
CA PHE A 172 -9.84 -6.16 15.46
C PHE A 172 -9.78 -4.63 15.50
N GLY A 173 -10.86 -3.98 15.00
CA GLY A 173 -10.92 -2.52 14.92
C GLY A 173 -9.96 -1.90 13.89
N PHE A 174 -9.46 -2.69 12.93
CA PHE A 174 -8.58 -2.22 11.87
C PHE A 174 -9.17 -1.01 11.14
N LYS A 175 -8.35 0.02 10.98
CA LYS A 175 -8.59 1.19 10.15
C LYS A 175 -7.34 1.45 9.30
N HIS A 176 -7.49 2.03 8.12
CA HIS A 176 -6.37 2.31 7.22
C HIS A 176 -5.21 3.05 7.88
N ILE A 177 -5.48 3.95 8.82
CA ILE A 177 -4.44 4.68 9.55
C ILE A 177 -3.54 3.75 10.37
N PHE A 178 -4.07 2.66 10.94
CA PHE A 178 -3.25 1.70 11.68
C PHE A 178 -2.26 0.97 10.76
N SER A 179 -2.69 0.57 9.56
CA SER A 179 -1.77 -0.03 8.59
C SER A 179 -0.65 0.94 8.20
N PHE A 180 -0.97 2.22 8.00
CA PHE A 180 0.03 3.24 7.70
C PHE A 180 1.04 3.43 8.84
N ILE A 181 0.57 3.43 10.10
CA ILE A 181 1.46 3.49 11.27
C ILE A 181 2.35 2.25 11.34
N VAL A 182 1.82 1.06 11.07
CA VAL A 182 2.61 -0.18 11.06
C VAL A 182 3.66 -0.16 9.94
N PHE A 183 3.29 0.19 8.69
CA PHE A 183 4.22 0.28 7.57
C PHE A 183 5.31 1.34 7.83
N TYR A 184 4.92 2.50 8.34
CA TYR A 184 5.85 3.53 8.78
C TYR A 184 6.84 3.00 9.82
N SER A 185 6.32 2.31 10.85
CA SER A 185 7.13 1.75 11.93
C SER A 185 8.09 0.67 11.42
N MET A 186 7.68 -0.16 10.45
CA MET A 186 8.57 -1.13 9.80
C MET A 186 9.71 -0.45 9.05
N GLY A 187 9.42 0.61 8.27
CA GLY A 187 10.44 1.41 7.61
C GLY A 187 11.41 2.08 8.61
N ALA A 188 10.87 2.65 9.68
CA ALA A 188 11.64 3.24 10.77
C ALA A 188 12.52 2.21 11.50
N TYR A 189 12.00 1.00 11.76
CA TYR A 189 12.76 -0.10 12.34
C TYR A 189 13.98 -0.46 11.48
N ILE A 190 13.79 -0.58 10.16
CA ILE A 190 14.91 -0.88 9.25
C ILE A 190 15.96 0.24 9.28
N LYS A 191 15.56 1.50 9.46
CA LYS A 191 16.51 2.61 9.63
C LYS A 191 17.30 2.53 10.91
N LEU A 192 16.64 2.18 12.03
CA LEU A 192 17.23 2.23 13.37
C LEU A 192 18.05 0.96 13.69
N TYR A 193 17.56 -0.21 13.22
CA TYR A 193 18.08 -1.51 13.64
C TYR A 193 18.43 -2.46 12.48
N GLY A 194 18.17 -2.08 11.23
CA GLY A 194 18.25 -2.98 10.06
C GLY A 194 19.64 -3.14 9.45
N SER A 195 20.74 -2.87 10.18
CA SER A 195 22.11 -3.02 9.66
C SER A 195 22.41 -4.44 9.16
N HIS A 196 21.88 -5.45 9.84
CA HIS A 196 22.04 -6.88 9.54
C HIS A 196 21.09 -7.39 8.42
N ILE A 197 20.10 -6.60 8.00
CA ILE A 197 19.13 -7.00 6.96
C ILE A 197 19.83 -7.05 5.60
N THR A 198 19.78 -8.22 4.97
CA THR A 198 20.43 -8.48 3.67
C THR A 198 19.41 -8.42 2.52
N LYS A 199 19.91 -8.23 1.30
CA LYS A 199 19.08 -8.31 0.07
C LYS A 199 18.39 -9.67 -0.06
N LYS A 200 19.01 -10.76 0.40
CA LYS A 200 18.44 -12.11 0.39
C LYS A 200 17.13 -12.19 1.15
N ILE A 201 17.05 -11.56 2.33
CA ILE A 201 15.80 -11.46 3.12
C ILE A 201 14.71 -10.76 2.32
N GLY A 202 15.04 -9.67 1.63
CA GLY A 202 14.10 -8.97 0.76
C GLY A 202 13.57 -9.86 -0.37
N ILE A 203 14.44 -10.62 -1.01
CA ILE A 203 14.06 -11.58 -2.07
C ILE A 203 13.12 -12.65 -1.52
N ILE A 204 13.44 -13.24 -0.36
CA ILE A 204 12.60 -14.27 0.29
C ILE A 204 11.22 -13.71 0.60
N PHE A 205 11.13 -12.53 1.21
CA PHE A 205 9.85 -11.90 1.54
C PHE A 205 9.04 -11.57 0.28
N SER A 206 9.70 -11.06 -0.77
CA SER A 206 9.02 -10.80 -2.05
C SER A 206 8.49 -12.08 -2.70
N ALA A 207 9.28 -13.16 -2.67
CA ALA A 207 8.88 -14.44 -3.25
C ALA A 207 7.69 -15.05 -2.48
N ILE A 208 7.75 -15.09 -1.14
CA ILE A 208 6.64 -15.58 -0.31
C ILE A 208 5.39 -14.73 -0.51
N GLY A 209 5.54 -13.40 -0.52
CA GLY A 209 4.44 -12.47 -0.72
C GLY A 209 3.79 -12.61 -2.09
N PHE A 210 4.59 -12.68 -3.16
CA PHE A 210 4.10 -12.84 -4.53
C PHE A 210 3.42 -14.20 -4.74
N VAL A 211 4.12 -15.29 -4.40
CA VAL A 211 3.61 -16.65 -4.58
C VAL A 211 2.38 -16.90 -3.71
N GLY A 212 2.41 -16.46 -2.45
CA GLY A 212 1.29 -16.63 -1.54
C GLY A 212 0.04 -15.86 -1.98
N ALA A 213 0.16 -14.62 -2.47
CA ALA A 213 -0.97 -13.87 -3.00
C ALA A 213 -1.49 -14.47 -4.31
N PHE A 214 -0.60 -14.86 -5.22
CA PHE A 214 -0.96 -15.48 -6.50
C PHE A 214 -1.69 -16.80 -6.31
N LEU A 215 -1.11 -17.73 -5.55
CA LEU A 215 -1.75 -19.02 -5.28
C LEU A 215 -3.02 -18.87 -4.44
N GLY A 216 -3.07 -17.85 -3.57
CA GLY A 216 -4.27 -17.50 -2.82
C GLY A 216 -5.42 -17.07 -3.72
N ASP A 217 -5.20 -16.17 -4.69
CA ASP A 217 -6.25 -15.77 -5.64
C ASP A 217 -6.67 -16.93 -6.55
N ILE A 218 -5.74 -17.79 -6.99
CA ILE A 218 -6.08 -19.04 -7.71
C ILE A 218 -6.94 -19.97 -6.85
N LEU A 219 -6.64 -20.11 -5.55
CA LEU A 219 -7.47 -20.87 -4.63
C LEU A 219 -8.89 -20.32 -4.57
N VAL A 220 -9.04 -18.99 -4.48
CA VAL A 220 -10.37 -18.34 -4.48
C VAL A 220 -11.11 -18.62 -5.78
N ASP A 221 -10.43 -18.62 -6.92
CA ASP A 221 -11.04 -18.95 -8.21
C ASP A 221 -11.54 -20.40 -8.25
N VAL A 222 -10.76 -21.36 -7.77
CA VAL A 222 -11.19 -22.78 -7.67
C VAL A 222 -12.38 -22.92 -6.74
N LEU A 223 -12.40 -22.21 -5.61
CA LEU A 223 -13.55 -22.19 -4.71
C LEU A 223 -14.80 -21.55 -5.38
N ALA A 224 -14.60 -20.52 -6.20
CA ALA A 224 -15.69 -19.84 -6.92
C ALA A 224 -16.36 -20.74 -7.98
N MET A 225 -15.64 -21.70 -8.55
CA MET A 225 -16.21 -22.69 -9.47
C MET A 225 -17.24 -23.60 -8.77
N THR A 226 -17.07 -23.86 -7.48
CA THR A 226 -17.95 -24.72 -6.70
C THR A 226 -18.98 -23.94 -5.89
N ASN A 227 -18.66 -22.73 -5.47
CA ASN A 227 -19.54 -21.87 -4.67
C ASN A 227 -19.44 -20.39 -5.14
N PRO A 228 -20.51 -19.87 -5.79
CA PRO A 228 -20.54 -18.51 -6.35
C PRO A 228 -20.31 -17.38 -5.32
N VAL A 229 -20.43 -17.65 -4.03
CA VAL A 229 -20.15 -16.64 -2.97
C VAL A 229 -18.73 -16.11 -3.07
N TYR A 230 -17.77 -16.95 -3.48
CA TYR A 230 -16.36 -16.58 -3.63
C TYR A 230 -16.10 -15.67 -4.84
N MET A 231 -17.04 -15.55 -5.79
CA MET A 231 -16.90 -14.61 -6.92
C MET A 231 -16.70 -13.15 -6.48
N LYS A 232 -17.22 -12.78 -5.32
CA LYS A 232 -17.01 -11.44 -4.75
C LYS A 232 -15.60 -11.23 -4.17
N GLN A 233 -14.82 -12.29 -4.12
CA GLN A 233 -13.51 -12.33 -3.44
C GLN A 233 -12.35 -12.72 -4.36
N ILE A 234 -12.53 -12.69 -5.70
CA ILE A 234 -11.52 -13.12 -6.69
C ILE A 234 -10.19 -12.34 -6.62
N PHE A 235 -10.17 -11.20 -5.96
CA PHE A 235 -8.99 -10.40 -5.64
C PHE A 235 -8.70 -10.36 -4.14
N TYR A 236 -9.13 -11.36 -3.38
CA TYR A 236 -9.04 -11.34 -1.92
C TYR A 236 -7.62 -11.12 -1.40
N PHE A 237 -6.65 -11.85 -1.95
CA PHE A 237 -5.27 -11.75 -1.48
C PHE A 237 -4.50 -10.58 -2.08
N THR A 238 -5.06 -9.89 -3.08
CA THR A 238 -4.44 -8.72 -3.73
C THR A 238 -5.09 -7.39 -3.36
N GLN A 239 -6.40 -7.36 -3.06
CA GLN A 239 -7.15 -6.12 -2.84
C GLN A 239 -7.24 -5.69 -1.38
N ASN A 240 -7.23 -6.62 -0.43
CA ASN A 240 -7.47 -6.32 0.97
C ASN A 240 -6.35 -5.48 1.62
N ASP A 241 -6.74 -4.46 2.38
CA ASP A 241 -5.81 -3.55 3.08
C ASP A 241 -5.08 -4.24 4.23
N TYR A 242 -5.59 -5.37 4.73
CA TYR A 242 -4.98 -6.24 5.72
C TYR A 242 -4.27 -7.45 5.09
N GLY A 243 -3.97 -7.41 3.78
CA GLY A 243 -3.34 -8.51 3.06
C GLY A 243 -1.93 -8.84 3.57
N PHE A 244 -1.78 -9.97 4.27
CA PHE A 244 -0.49 -10.42 4.82
C PHE A 244 0.57 -10.65 3.72
N PHE A 245 0.19 -11.27 2.61
CA PHE A 245 1.11 -11.50 1.50
C PHE A 245 1.52 -10.20 0.81
N GLN A 246 0.62 -9.22 0.72
CA GLN A 246 0.91 -7.90 0.19
C GLN A 246 1.88 -7.12 1.10
N LEU A 247 1.74 -7.28 2.42
CA LEU A 247 2.68 -6.74 3.40
C LEU A 247 4.08 -7.32 3.18
N LEU A 248 4.20 -8.65 3.07
CA LEU A 248 5.50 -9.32 2.82
C LEU A 248 6.12 -8.87 1.50
N LEU A 249 5.34 -8.81 0.42
CA LEU A 249 5.81 -8.35 -0.88
C LEU A 249 6.33 -6.91 -0.81
N GLY A 250 5.60 -6.01 -0.16
CA GLY A 250 5.99 -4.60 -0.01
C GLY A 250 7.25 -4.42 0.83
N ILE A 251 7.39 -5.15 1.96
CA ILE A 251 8.61 -5.18 2.78
C ILE A 251 9.79 -5.69 1.95
N GLY A 252 9.58 -6.79 1.21
CA GLY A 252 10.61 -7.40 0.39
C GLY A 252 11.10 -6.46 -0.71
N LEU A 253 10.19 -5.81 -1.44
CA LEU A 253 10.53 -4.81 -2.46
C LEU A 253 11.32 -3.65 -1.82
N PHE A 254 10.87 -3.12 -0.69
CA PHE A 254 11.58 -2.05 0.00
C PHE A 254 13.03 -2.44 0.35
N ILE A 255 13.25 -3.63 0.91
CA ILE A 255 14.59 -4.11 1.27
C ILE A 255 15.46 -4.32 0.03
N ILE A 256 14.92 -4.91 -1.05
CA ILE A 256 15.66 -5.15 -2.31
C ILE A 256 16.18 -3.83 -2.86
N PHE A 257 15.31 -2.83 -2.98
CA PHE A 257 15.68 -1.53 -3.51
C PHE A 257 16.59 -0.75 -2.56
N LEU A 258 16.36 -0.82 -1.25
CA LEU A 258 17.23 -0.19 -0.25
C LEU A 258 18.68 -0.69 -0.36
N LYS A 259 18.86 -1.99 -0.63
CA LYS A 259 20.19 -2.62 -0.78
C LYS A 259 20.71 -2.63 -2.21
N ALA A 260 19.94 -2.14 -3.19
CA ALA A 260 20.38 -2.03 -4.58
C ALA A 260 21.39 -0.88 -4.74
N LYS A 261 22.50 -1.16 -5.44
CA LYS A 261 23.49 -0.16 -5.81
C LYS A 261 23.14 0.39 -7.20
N ILE A 262 22.36 1.47 -7.24
CA ILE A 262 22.00 2.16 -8.48
C ILE A 262 22.77 3.49 -8.51
N THR A 263 23.60 3.68 -9.54
CA THR A 263 24.30 4.95 -9.77
C THR A 263 23.28 6.07 -10.01
N TYR A 264 23.64 7.30 -9.64
CA TYR A 264 22.79 8.45 -9.88
C TYR A 264 22.37 8.56 -11.35
N ARG A 265 21.06 8.67 -11.59
CA ARG A 265 20.48 8.86 -12.92
C ARG A 265 19.55 10.09 -12.88
N PRO A 266 19.83 11.14 -13.67
CA PRO A 266 19.00 12.37 -13.65
C PRO A 266 17.52 12.11 -13.86
N TRP A 267 17.16 11.26 -14.83
CA TRP A 267 15.77 10.94 -15.18
C TRP A 267 14.99 10.17 -14.09
N ILE A 268 15.69 9.49 -13.16
CA ILE A 268 15.06 8.85 -11.98
C ILE A 268 14.83 9.88 -10.87
N ASN A 269 15.67 10.92 -10.80
CA ASN A 269 15.70 11.87 -9.68
C ASN A 269 15.09 13.24 -10.04
N ALA A 270 14.47 13.36 -11.21
CA ALA A 270 13.85 14.59 -11.73
C ALA A 270 12.66 15.11 -10.89
#